data_4ced7ea0654e712410e0c3146fc12ce2
#
_entry.id   4ced7ea0654e712410e0c3146fc12ce2
#
_cell.length_a   1.000
_cell.length_b   1.000
_cell.length_c   1.000
_cell.angle_alpha   90.00
_cell.angle_beta   90.00
_cell.angle_gamma   90.00
#
_symmetry.space_group_name_H-M   'P 1'
#
loop_
_entity.id
_entity.type
_entity.pdbx_description
1 polymer ?
#
loop_
_entity_poly.entity_id
_entity_poly.type
_entity_poly.pdbx_seq_one_letter_code
_entity_poly.pdbx_strand_id
1 'polypeptide(L)'
;MDIDLTPKLSKKVYGDNGGSYYSWSPSELPMLREGNIGAAKLALEKNGFATPRYSDSSKVAYVLQGSGVAGIVQPESEEKVLAIKTGDALALPFGVVTWWFNKEDTELVILFLGDTSKAHKAGEFTDFFLTGPNGIFTGFSTEFVGRAWDLDETNVKTLVGKQTGKGIVKLDGSISLPEPKDGDRKGMVLNCLEAPLDVDVKNGGRVVVLNTKNLPLVGEVGLGADLVRLDGNAMCSPGFSCDSAFQVTYVVRGSGRVQVVGVDGKRVLETTLKAGNLFIVPRFFVVSKICDPEGMEWFSIITTPNPIFTHMAGSSSAWKALSSTVLQAAFNVDAETEKLFRSKRTGDAIFFPPPN
;
A
#
# COMPACT_ATOMS: atom_id res chain seq x y z
N MET A 1 5.80 25.05 1.97
CA MET A 1 6.08 23.97 0.98
C MET A 1 4.98 24.01 -0.03
N ASP A 2 5.30 24.29 -1.27
CA ASP A 2 4.32 24.48 -2.37
C ASP A 2 4.37 23.23 -3.28
N ILE A 3 4.08 22.07 -2.68
CA ILE A 3 4.07 20.78 -3.39
C ILE A 3 2.64 20.42 -3.72
N ASP A 4 2.39 20.02 -4.96
CA ASP A 4 1.09 19.50 -5.39
C ASP A 4 0.78 18.17 -4.69
N LEU A 5 -0.27 18.16 -3.86
CA LEU A 5 -0.77 17.00 -3.16
C LEU A 5 -2.01 16.40 -3.84
N THR A 6 -2.40 16.89 -4.99
CA THR A 6 -3.61 16.43 -5.70
C THR A 6 -3.56 14.93 -5.95
N PRO A 7 -4.61 14.16 -5.56
CA PRO A 7 -4.68 12.73 -5.80
C PRO A 7 -4.59 12.38 -7.29
N LYS A 8 -3.90 11.29 -7.61
CA LYS A 8 -3.68 10.85 -9.00
C LYS A 8 -4.09 9.39 -9.19
N LEU A 9 -4.49 9.07 -10.42
CA LEU A 9 -4.68 7.71 -10.90
C LEU A 9 -3.36 7.16 -11.44
N SER A 10 -3.19 5.83 -11.36
CA SER A 10 -2.06 5.15 -11.97
C SER A 10 -2.15 5.15 -13.50
N LYS A 11 -1.01 5.02 -14.17
CA LYS A 11 -0.93 4.88 -15.62
C LYS A 11 -0.28 3.55 -16.01
N LYS A 12 -0.77 2.94 -17.08
CA LYS A 12 -0.19 1.72 -17.63
C LYS A 12 1.24 1.99 -18.10
N VAL A 13 2.16 1.10 -17.67
CA VAL A 13 3.58 1.15 -18.04
C VAL A 13 3.90 0.09 -19.09
N TYR A 14 3.46 -1.15 -18.87
CA TYR A 14 3.61 -2.25 -19.81
C TYR A 14 2.50 -3.30 -19.60
N GLY A 15 2.41 -4.22 -20.51
CA GLY A 15 1.51 -5.36 -20.45
C GLY A 15 1.21 -5.92 -21.84
N ASP A 16 0.57 -7.09 -21.84
CA ASP A 16 0.07 -7.76 -23.01
C ASP A 16 -1.24 -8.51 -22.70
N ASN A 17 -1.52 -9.62 -23.41
CA ASN A 17 -2.74 -10.41 -23.22
C ASN A 17 -2.80 -11.15 -21.85
N GLY A 18 -1.73 -11.22 -21.09
CA GLY A 18 -1.69 -11.81 -19.74
C GLY A 18 -2.03 -10.84 -18.64
N GLY A 19 -1.99 -9.55 -18.91
CA GLY A 19 -2.26 -8.51 -17.93
C GLY A 19 -1.48 -7.22 -18.13
N SER A 20 -1.52 -6.35 -17.14
CA SER A 20 -0.92 -5.02 -17.22
C SER A 20 -0.30 -4.61 -15.89
N TYR A 21 0.77 -3.82 -16.01
CA TYR A 21 1.43 -3.17 -14.89
C TYR A 21 1.23 -1.66 -14.97
N TYR A 22 0.82 -1.06 -13.86
CA TYR A 22 0.54 0.36 -13.71
C TYR A 22 1.46 0.95 -12.65
N SER A 23 1.80 2.22 -12.77
CA SER A 23 2.52 2.95 -11.73
C SER A 23 2.05 4.39 -11.59
N TRP A 24 2.41 4.99 -10.47
CA TRP A 24 2.34 6.43 -10.26
C TRP A 24 3.73 7.03 -10.46
N SER A 25 3.80 8.16 -11.15
CA SER A 25 5.06 8.83 -11.47
C SER A 25 5.30 10.02 -10.54
N PRO A 26 6.56 10.24 -10.08
CA PRO A 26 6.92 11.44 -9.33
C PRO A 26 6.73 12.74 -10.11
N SER A 27 6.67 12.69 -11.44
CA SER A 27 6.38 13.87 -12.28
C SER A 27 4.94 14.37 -12.11
N GLU A 28 4.00 13.47 -11.78
CA GLU A 28 2.60 13.81 -11.56
C GLU A 28 2.22 13.87 -10.09
N LEU A 29 2.90 13.10 -9.25
CA LEU A 29 2.73 13.06 -7.80
C LEU A 29 4.09 13.29 -7.13
N PRO A 30 4.53 14.56 -6.97
CA PRO A 30 5.87 14.90 -6.51
C PRO A 30 6.24 14.32 -5.14
N MET A 31 5.25 14.12 -4.27
CA MET A 31 5.46 13.51 -2.95
C MET A 31 6.03 12.09 -2.99
N LEU A 32 5.91 11.38 -4.10
CA LEU A 32 6.58 10.09 -4.27
C LEU A 32 8.10 10.24 -4.14
N ARG A 33 8.68 11.26 -4.77
CA ARG A 33 10.12 11.55 -4.68
C ARG A 33 10.48 12.12 -3.31
N GLU A 34 9.72 13.10 -2.85
CA GLU A 34 9.99 13.78 -1.57
C GLU A 34 9.90 12.83 -0.36
N GLY A 35 8.98 11.87 -0.42
CA GLY A 35 8.77 10.86 0.62
C GLY A 35 9.56 9.57 0.43
N ASN A 36 10.31 9.42 -0.66
CA ASN A 36 10.93 8.14 -1.05
C ASN A 36 9.92 7.00 -1.09
N ILE A 37 8.81 7.20 -1.80
CA ILE A 37 7.70 6.27 -1.87
C ILE A 37 7.51 5.81 -3.31
N GLY A 38 7.33 4.52 -3.51
CA GLY A 38 6.89 3.96 -4.77
C GLY A 38 5.46 3.45 -4.67
N ALA A 39 4.76 3.46 -5.80
CA ALA A 39 3.40 2.94 -5.89
C ALA A 39 3.14 2.35 -7.28
N ALA A 40 2.56 1.15 -7.31
CA ALA A 40 2.26 0.43 -8.53
C ALA A 40 1.07 -0.51 -8.37
N LYS A 41 0.51 -0.97 -9.48
CA LYS A 41 -0.51 -2.03 -9.53
C LYS A 41 -0.14 -3.07 -10.58
N LEU A 42 -0.43 -4.32 -10.27
CA LEU A 42 -0.39 -5.44 -11.20
C LEU A 42 -1.81 -5.95 -11.38
N ALA A 43 -2.27 -6.08 -12.63
CA ALA A 43 -3.55 -6.66 -12.97
C ALA A 43 -3.31 -7.85 -13.89
N LEU A 44 -3.70 -9.06 -13.47
CA LEU A 44 -3.52 -10.29 -14.22
C LEU A 44 -4.87 -10.83 -14.69
N GLU A 45 -4.99 -11.01 -16.00
CA GLU A 45 -6.09 -11.71 -16.62
C GLU A 45 -6.01 -13.22 -16.32
N LYS A 46 -7.05 -13.96 -16.66
CA LYS A 46 -7.01 -15.43 -16.57
C LYS A 46 -5.78 -16.00 -17.28
N ASN A 47 -5.07 -16.88 -16.59
CA ASN A 47 -3.79 -17.47 -17.02
C ASN A 47 -2.65 -16.47 -17.16
N GLY A 48 -2.83 -15.23 -16.71
CA GLY A 48 -1.77 -14.25 -16.64
C GLY A 48 -0.73 -14.63 -15.59
N PHE A 49 0.53 -14.57 -15.99
CA PHE A 49 1.69 -14.90 -15.16
C PHE A 49 2.68 -13.74 -15.18
N ALA A 50 2.86 -13.11 -14.02
CA ALA A 50 3.93 -12.15 -13.79
C ALA A 50 5.20 -12.91 -13.46
N THR A 51 6.17 -12.88 -14.38
CA THR A 51 7.38 -13.69 -14.32
C THR A 51 8.27 -13.30 -13.15
N PRO A 52 9.13 -14.21 -12.67
CA PRO A 52 10.01 -13.96 -11.52
C PRO A 52 10.85 -12.70 -11.64
N ARG A 53 10.85 -11.88 -10.58
CA ARG A 53 11.59 -10.62 -10.47
C ARG A 53 11.96 -10.32 -9.04
N TYR A 54 12.96 -9.51 -8.86
CA TYR A 54 13.22 -8.86 -7.57
C TYR A 54 13.20 -7.33 -7.73
N SER A 55 13.00 -6.63 -6.64
CA SER A 55 12.91 -5.17 -6.62
C SER A 55 13.98 -4.56 -5.73
N ASP A 56 14.38 -3.34 -6.06
CA ASP A 56 15.26 -2.50 -5.25
C ASP A 56 14.56 -1.85 -4.05
N SER A 57 13.26 -2.12 -3.87
CA SER A 57 12.41 -1.47 -2.88
C SER A 57 11.70 -2.50 -2.00
N SER A 58 11.55 -2.19 -0.71
CA SER A 58 10.66 -2.93 0.18
C SER A 58 9.23 -2.45 0.01
N LYS A 59 8.26 -3.38 0.11
CA LYS A 59 6.87 -3.11 -0.23
C LYS A 59 5.89 -3.79 0.73
N VAL A 60 4.71 -3.22 0.82
CA VAL A 60 3.50 -3.95 1.23
C VAL A 60 2.65 -4.14 -0.03
N ALA A 61 2.31 -5.39 -0.32
CA ALA A 61 1.38 -5.74 -1.38
C ALA A 61 -0.02 -5.94 -0.77
N TYR A 62 -1.04 -5.41 -1.42
CA TYR A 62 -2.43 -5.56 -1.00
C TYR A 62 -3.29 -6.05 -2.17
N VAL A 63 -4.00 -7.16 -1.97
CA VAL A 63 -4.87 -7.74 -3.01
C VAL A 63 -6.19 -6.96 -3.04
N LEU A 64 -6.35 -6.15 -4.06
CA LEU A 64 -7.54 -5.31 -4.28
C LEU A 64 -8.73 -6.12 -4.79
N GLN A 65 -8.49 -7.11 -5.64
CA GLN A 65 -9.52 -7.87 -6.32
C GLN A 65 -9.03 -9.26 -6.70
N GLY A 66 -9.93 -10.22 -6.65
CA GLY A 66 -9.70 -11.57 -7.15
C GLY A 66 -8.97 -12.47 -6.17
N SER A 67 -8.54 -13.61 -6.70
CA SER A 67 -7.72 -14.59 -6.00
C SER A 67 -6.69 -15.19 -6.96
N GLY A 68 -5.60 -15.68 -6.43
CA GLY A 68 -4.53 -16.25 -7.25
C GLY A 68 -3.44 -16.89 -6.41
N VAL A 69 -2.27 -16.97 -7.00
CA VAL A 69 -1.08 -17.59 -6.38
C VAL A 69 0.09 -16.63 -6.43
N ALA A 70 0.82 -16.53 -5.35
CA ALA A 70 2.08 -15.80 -5.26
C ALA A 70 3.22 -16.75 -4.87
N GLY A 71 4.32 -16.69 -5.60
CA GLY A 71 5.56 -17.34 -5.19
C GLY A 71 6.53 -16.32 -4.62
N ILE A 72 7.17 -16.65 -3.50
CA ILE A 72 8.11 -15.77 -2.79
C ILE A 72 9.35 -16.55 -2.44
N VAL A 73 10.52 -16.03 -2.82
CA VAL A 73 11.82 -16.59 -2.46
C VAL A 73 12.62 -15.53 -1.70
N GLN A 74 12.77 -15.73 -0.40
CA GLN A 74 13.67 -14.94 0.43
C GLN A 74 15.12 -15.43 0.29
N PRO A 75 16.13 -14.58 0.56
CA PRO A 75 17.52 -15.01 0.52
C PRO A 75 17.75 -16.27 1.37
N GLU A 76 18.51 -17.23 0.84
CA GLU A 76 18.87 -18.49 1.49
C GLU A 76 17.66 -19.33 1.96
N SER A 77 16.50 -19.13 1.37
CA SER A 77 15.26 -19.83 1.70
C SER A 77 14.69 -20.57 0.49
N GLU A 78 13.85 -21.55 0.77
CA GLU A 78 13.07 -22.23 -0.24
C GLU A 78 11.89 -21.36 -0.71
N GLU A 79 11.39 -21.64 -1.89
CA GLU A 79 10.20 -21.01 -2.43
C GLU A 79 8.98 -21.29 -1.55
N LYS A 80 8.28 -20.21 -1.16
CA LYS A 80 6.95 -20.29 -0.56
C LYS A 80 5.90 -19.98 -1.63
N VAL A 81 4.88 -20.84 -1.69
CA VAL A 81 3.78 -20.71 -2.63
C VAL A 81 2.49 -20.42 -1.87
N LEU A 82 1.98 -19.22 -2.03
CA LEU A 82 0.88 -18.66 -1.25
C LEU A 82 -0.40 -18.59 -2.09
N ALA A 83 -1.50 -19.12 -1.54
CA ALA A 83 -2.83 -18.72 -2.00
C ALA A 83 -3.10 -17.29 -1.54
N ILE A 84 -3.51 -16.42 -2.45
CA ILE A 84 -3.86 -15.03 -2.13
C ILE A 84 -5.28 -14.72 -2.59
N LYS A 85 -5.95 -13.83 -1.86
CA LYS A 85 -7.32 -13.38 -2.16
C LYS A 85 -7.51 -11.93 -1.76
N THR A 86 -8.59 -11.32 -2.22
CA THR A 86 -8.99 -9.96 -1.86
C THR A 86 -8.88 -9.72 -0.35
N GLY A 87 -8.24 -8.62 0.02
CA GLY A 87 -8.00 -8.23 1.41
C GLY A 87 -6.68 -8.73 2.00
N ASP A 88 -5.96 -9.61 1.32
CA ASP A 88 -4.65 -10.06 1.76
C ASP A 88 -3.60 -8.95 1.64
N ALA A 89 -2.85 -8.74 2.71
CA ALA A 89 -1.65 -7.92 2.74
C ALA A 89 -0.41 -8.77 2.96
N LEU A 90 0.62 -8.54 2.16
CA LEU A 90 1.90 -9.24 2.20
C LEU A 90 3.02 -8.23 2.41
N ALA A 91 3.98 -8.58 3.27
CA ALA A 91 5.22 -7.81 3.43
C ALA A 91 6.31 -8.39 2.53
N LEU A 92 6.90 -7.54 1.69
CA LEU A 92 7.91 -7.91 0.69
C LEU A 92 9.20 -7.12 0.95
N PRO A 93 10.18 -7.67 1.67
CA PRO A 93 11.50 -7.06 1.79
C PRO A 93 12.15 -6.83 0.42
N PHE A 94 13.02 -5.82 0.30
CA PHE A 94 13.73 -5.60 -0.95
C PHE A 94 14.64 -6.79 -1.29
N GLY A 95 14.84 -7.06 -2.58
CA GLY A 95 15.64 -8.19 -3.08
C GLY A 95 14.92 -9.55 -3.04
N VAL A 96 13.72 -9.63 -2.48
CA VAL A 96 12.91 -10.84 -2.51
C VAL A 96 12.44 -11.13 -3.93
N VAL A 97 12.63 -12.36 -4.40
CA VAL A 97 12.12 -12.79 -5.69
C VAL A 97 10.64 -13.12 -5.58
N THR A 98 9.82 -12.56 -6.45
CA THR A 98 8.37 -12.82 -6.49
C THR A 98 7.91 -13.18 -7.89
N TRP A 99 6.88 -14.01 -7.96
CA TRP A 99 6.07 -14.21 -9.16
C TRP A 99 4.59 -14.31 -8.77
N TRP A 100 3.69 -14.01 -9.74
CA TRP A 100 2.25 -13.93 -9.49
C TRP A 100 1.49 -14.62 -10.62
N PHE A 101 0.41 -15.31 -10.29
CA PHE A 101 -0.38 -16.04 -11.27
C PHE A 101 -1.87 -15.99 -10.96
N ASN A 102 -2.68 -15.78 -11.98
CA ASN A 102 -4.13 -15.83 -11.89
C ASN A 102 -4.68 -16.99 -12.74
N LYS A 103 -5.26 -18.01 -12.12
CA LYS A 103 -5.95 -19.11 -12.81
C LYS A 103 -7.46 -18.91 -12.93
N GLU A 104 -8.02 -17.89 -12.26
CA GLU A 104 -9.44 -17.63 -12.18
C GLU A 104 -9.94 -16.72 -13.29
N ASP A 105 -11.27 -16.72 -13.53
CA ASP A 105 -11.88 -15.84 -14.53
C ASP A 105 -11.89 -14.36 -14.11
N THR A 106 -11.99 -14.08 -12.80
CA THR A 106 -11.91 -12.72 -12.26
C THR A 106 -10.47 -12.22 -12.30
N GLU A 107 -10.27 -11.02 -12.81
CA GLU A 107 -8.96 -10.35 -12.82
C GLU A 107 -8.38 -10.26 -11.41
N LEU A 108 -7.11 -10.63 -11.26
CA LEU A 108 -6.35 -10.47 -10.03
C LEU A 108 -5.65 -9.11 -10.04
N VAL A 109 -6.00 -8.24 -9.10
CA VAL A 109 -5.41 -6.90 -9.00
C VAL A 109 -4.69 -6.75 -7.66
N ILE A 110 -3.41 -6.40 -7.72
CA ILE A 110 -2.54 -6.24 -6.57
C ILE A 110 -1.96 -4.83 -6.56
N LEU A 111 -2.09 -4.15 -5.44
CA LEU A 111 -1.49 -2.85 -5.16
C LEU A 111 -0.13 -3.06 -4.47
N PHE A 112 0.90 -2.34 -4.91
CA PHE A 112 2.20 -2.28 -4.25
C PHE A 112 2.48 -0.87 -3.80
N LEU A 113 2.70 -0.69 -2.51
CA LEU A 113 3.15 0.56 -1.91
C LEU A 113 4.45 0.29 -1.16
N GLY A 114 5.45 1.14 -1.31
CA GLY A 114 6.76 0.80 -0.76
C GLY A 114 7.71 1.97 -0.52
N ASP A 115 8.86 1.62 0.01
CA ASP A 115 9.97 2.52 0.33
C ASP A 115 11.03 2.45 -0.76
N THR A 116 11.30 3.60 -1.38
CA THR A 116 12.31 3.77 -2.43
C THR A 116 13.56 4.50 -1.93
N SER A 117 13.76 4.61 -0.62
CA SER A 117 14.92 5.32 -0.03
C SER A 117 16.27 4.70 -0.42
N LYS A 118 16.29 3.41 -0.75
CA LYS A 118 17.46 2.67 -1.23
C LYS A 118 17.37 2.27 -2.70
N ALA A 119 16.36 2.76 -3.40
CA ALA A 119 16.16 2.45 -4.81
C ALA A 119 17.09 3.25 -5.72
N HIS A 120 17.23 2.79 -6.96
CA HIS A 120 18.00 3.51 -8.00
C HIS A 120 17.41 4.88 -8.29
N LYS A 121 16.06 5.00 -8.19
CA LYS A 121 15.34 6.25 -8.40
C LYS A 121 14.39 6.52 -7.26
N ALA A 122 14.53 7.65 -6.60
CA ALA A 122 13.59 8.07 -5.57
C ALA A 122 12.18 8.23 -6.15
N GLY A 123 11.19 7.60 -5.51
CA GLY A 123 9.80 7.67 -5.93
C GLY A 123 9.36 6.64 -6.98
N GLU A 124 10.26 5.75 -7.42
CA GLU A 124 9.96 4.74 -8.43
C GLU A 124 10.52 3.38 -8.01
N PHE A 125 9.74 2.32 -8.21
CA PHE A 125 10.24 0.95 -8.13
C PHE A 125 11.04 0.60 -9.36
N THR A 126 12.16 -0.11 -9.18
CA THR A 126 12.89 -0.75 -10.27
C THR A 126 12.81 -2.26 -10.07
N ASP A 127 12.24 -2.95 -11.06
CA ASP A 127 12.16 -4.40 -11.08
C ASP A 127 13.25 -4.99 -11.96
N PHE A 128 13.90 -6.04 -11.46
CA PHE A 128 14.90 -6.81 -12.17
C PHE A 128 14.31 -8.18 -12.51
N PHE A 129 14.04 -8.40 -13.79
CA PHE A 129 13.46 -9.67 -14.25
C PHE A 129 14.54 -10.75 -14.35
N LEU A 130 14.18 -11.97 -13.93
CA LEU A 130 15.10 -13.11 -14.01
C LEU A 130 15.10 -13.72 -15.41
N THR A 131 14.02 -13.56 -16.16
CA THR A 131 13.79 -14.22 -17.44
C THR A 131 13.23 -13.26 -18.48
N GLY A 132 13.25 -13.67 -19.74
CA GLY A 132 12.72 -12.91 -20.85
C GLY A 132 13.72 -11.93 -21.47
N PRO A 133 13.27 -11.13 -22.47
CA PRO A 133 14.16 -10.26 -23.25
C PRO A 133 14.76 -9.10 -22.44
N ASN A 134 14.20 -8.78 -21.30
CA ASN A 134 14.72 -7.82 -20.32
C ASN A 134 15.20 -8.49 -19.03
N GLY A 135 15.39 -9.80 -19.05
CA GLY A 135 15.92 -10.57 -17.93
C GLY A 135 17.43 -10.39 -17.75
N ILE A 136 17.90 -10.63 -16.52
CA ILE A 136 19.31 -10.41 -16.16
C ILE A 136 20.31 -11.19 -17.02
N PHE A 137 19.93 -12.38 -17.53
CA PHE A 137 20.80 -13.19 -18.37
C PHE A 137 21.08 -12.58 -19.73
N THR A 138 20.24 -11.68 -20.23
CA THR A 138 20.45 -11.04 -21.52
C THR A 138 21.67 -10.10 -21.53
N GLY A 139 22.10 -9.65 -20.37
CA GLY A 139 23.27 -8.79 -20.21
C GLY A 139 24.59 -9.55 -20.09
N PHE A 140 24.56 -10.86 -19.79
CA PHE A 140 25.76 -11.69 -19.72
C PHE A 140 26.03 -12.36 -21.07
N SER A 141 27.33 -12.52 -21.40
CA SER A 141 27.73 -13.28 -22.57
C SER A 141 27.38 -14.76 -22.42
N THR A 142 27.26 -15.46 -23.56
CA THR A 142 27.06 -16.91 -23.60
C THR A 142 28.12 -17.67 -22.81
N GLU A 143 29.38 -17.17 -22.83
CA GLU A 143 30.47 -17.76 -22.06
C GLU A 143 30.21 -17.69 -20.55
N PHE A 144 29.79 -16.52 -20.02
CA PHE A 144 29.52 -16.36 -18.59
C PHE A 144 28.36 -17.24 -18.12
N VAL A 145 27.26 -17.27 -18.87
CA VAL A 145 26.11 -18.12 -18.53
C VAL A 145 26.47 -19.60 -18.65
N GLY A 146 27.16 -19.99 -19.71
CA GLY A 146 27.60 -21.37 -19.93
C GLY A 146 28.49 -21.87 -18.81
N ARG A 147 29.49 -21.10 -18.38
CA ARG A 147 30.37 -21.48 -17.27
C ARG A 147 29.66 -21.52 -15.92
N ALA A 148 28.73 -20.59 -15.70
CA ALA A 148 28.00 -20.53 -14.41
C ALA A 148 27.11 -21.75 -14.18
N TRP A 149 26.54 -22.32 -15.24
CA TRP A 149 25.61 -23.46 -15.16
C TRP A 149 26.10 -24.75 -15.82
N ASP A 150 27.35 -24.77 -16.31
CA ASP A 150 27.92 -25.90 -17.05
C ASP A 150 27.05 -26.30 -18.25
N LEU A 151 26.65 -25.31 -19.03
CA LEU A 151 25.82 -25.46 -20.23
C LEU A 151 26.60 -25.18 -21.51
N ASP A 152 26.31 -25.96 -22.57
CA ASP A 152 26.78 -25.64 -23.90
C ASP A 152 26.09 -24.41 -24.49
N GLU A 153 26.68 -23.86 -25.54
CA GLU A 153 26.21 -22.62 -26.17
C GLU A 153 24.78 -22.71 -26.68
N THR A 154 24.36 -23.87 -27.21
CA THR A 154 23.01 -24.07 -27.74
C THR A 154 21.96 -24.01 -26.64
N ASN A 155 22.24 -24.67 -25.51
CA ASN A 155 21.35 -24.65 -24.35
C ASN A 155 21.30 -23.26 -23.70
N VAL A 156 22.41 -22.54 -23.65
CA VAL A 156 22.42 -21.15 -23.17
C VAL A 156 21.56 -20.24 -24.04
N LYS A 157 21.70 -20.32 -25.37
CA LYS A 157 20.89 -19.53 -26.31
C LYS A 157 19.40 -19.85 -26.18
N THR A 158 19.05 -21.13 -25.99
CA THR A 158 17.67 -21.55 -25.76
C THR A 158 17.12 -20.99 -24.44
N LEU A 159 17.88 -21.14 -23.35
CA LEU A 159 17.50 -20.67 -22.03
C LEU A 159 17.26 -19.14 -22.00
N VAL A 160 18.14 -18.38 -22.60
CA VAL A 160 18.08 -16.90 -22.61
C VAL A 160 17.04 -16.38 -23.58
N GLY A 161 16.88 -17.01 -24.74
CA GLY A 161 16.09 -16.48 -25.85
C GLY A 161 14.69 -17.05 -26.07
N LYS A 162 14.30 -18.12 -25.37
CA LYS A 162 13.04 -18.81 -25.62
C LYS A 162 11.83 -18.01 -25.13
N GLN A 163 11.91 -17.35 -23.99
CA GLN A 163 10.86 -16.48 -23.50
C GLN A 163 10.94 -15.12 -24.19
N THR A 164 9.88 -14.74 -24.90
CA THR A 164 9.77 -13.46 -25.61
C THR A 164 8.91 -12.42 -24.89
N GLY A 165 8.16 -12.82 -23.86
CA GLY A 165 7.31 -11.94 -23.06
C GLY A 165 8.11 -11.11 -22.06
N LYS A 166 7.70 -9.87 -21.89
CA LYS A 166 8.35 -8.89 -21.02
C LYS A 166 7.58 -8.74 -19.70
N GLY A 167 7.97 -9.51 -18.69
CA GLY A 167 7.49 -9.35 -17.32
C GLY A 167 6.08 -9.90 -17.05
N ILE A 168 5.18 -9.93 -18.01
CA ILE A 168 3.85 -10.53 -17.89
C ILE A 168 3.62 -11.35 -19.17
N VAL A 169 3.17 -12.61 -19.00
CA VAL A 169 2.86 -13.51 -20.10
C VAL A 169 1.54 -14.22 -19.82
N LYS A 170 0.90 -14.74 -20.87
CA LYS A 170 -0.27 -15.61 -20.74
C LYS A 170 0.14 -17.06 -20.95
N LEU A 171 -0.11 -17.90 -19.95
CA LEU A 171 0.16 -19.34 -20.06
C LEU A 171 -0.95 -20.02 -20.85
N ASP A 172 -0.57 -21.01 -21.66
CA ASP A 172 -1.50 -21.79 -22.49
C ASP A 172 -2.10 -23.02 -21.79
N GLY A 173 -1.71 -23.25 -20.53
CA GLY A 173 -2.14 -24.40 -19.74
C GLY A 173 -1.31 -25.67 -19.95
N SER A 174 -0.29 -25.65 -20.81
CA SER A 174 0.63 -26.78 -20.99
C SER A 174 1.53 -27.04 -19.80
N ILE A 175 1.73 -26.03 -18.96
CA ILE A 175 2.52 -26.10 -17.73
C ILE A 175 1.62 -25.76 -16.54
N SER A 176 1.63 -26.60 -15.50
CA SER A 176 0.98 -26.33 -14.22
C SER A 176 1.99 -25.71 -13.27
N LEU A 177 1.69 -24.51 -12.79
CA LEU A 177 2.48 -23.85 -11.74
C LEU A 177 2.28 -24.56 -10.39
N PRO A 178 3.21 -24.40 -9.43
CA PRO A 178 3.08 -25.01 -8.13
C PRO A 178 1.77 -24.61 -7.43
N GLU A 179 1.13 -25.57 -6.78
CA GLU A 179 -0.04 -25.29 -5.95
C GLU A 179 0.40 -24.70 -4.60
N PRO A 180 -0.43 -23.81 -4.01
CA PRO A 180 -0.18 -23.28 -2.68
C PRO A 180 -0.02 -24.38 -1.64
N LYS A 181 0.91 -24.17 -0.69
CA LYS A 181 1.16 -25.09 0.41
C LYS A 181 0.50 -24.58 1.68
N ASP A 182 -0.17 -25.49 2.39
CA ASP A 182 -0.70 -25.18 3.72
C ASP A 182 0.45 -24.77 4.66
N GLY A 183 0.25 -23.68 5.37
CA GLY A 183 1.25 -23.14 6.30
C GLY A 183 2.21 -22.12 5.70
N ASP A 184 2.39 -22.05 4.38
CA ASP A 184 3.26 -21.04 3.75
C ASP A 184 2.76 -19.61 3.99
N ARG A 185 1.45 -19.44 4.18
CA ARG A 185 0.83 -18.14 4.53
C ARG A 185 1.22 -17.61 5.91
N LYS A 186 1.57 -18.50 6.86
CA LYS A 186 1.85 -18.10 8.24
C LYS A 186 3.03 -17.14 8.32
N GLY A 187 2.78 -15.96 8.89
CA GLY A 187 3.78 -14.90 9.02
C GLY A 187 4.09 -14.13 7.74
N MET A 188 3.51 -14.54 6.59
CA MET A 188 3.72 -13.91 5.29
C MET A 188 2.54 -13.05 4.86
N VAL A 189 1.32 -13.42 5.28
CA VAL A 189 0.06 -12.82 4.84
C VAL A 189 -0.86 -12.57 6.01
N LEU A 190 -1.49 -11.40 6.03
CA LEU A 190 -2.63 -11.08 6.90
C LEU A 190 -3.81 -10.62 6.03
N ASN A 191 -4.98 -11.27 6.20
CA ASN A 191 -6.18 -10.79 5.53
C ASN A 191 -6.81 -9.66 6.35
N CYS A 192 -6.79 -8.44 5.81
CA CYS A 192 -7.29 -7.24 6.50
C CYS A 192 -8.83 -7.20 6.62
N LEU A 193 -9.56 -7.97 5.81
CA LEU A 193 -11.03 -8.05 5.89
C LEU A 193 -11.49 -9.02 6.98
N GLU A 194 -10.67 -9.99 7.35
CA GLU A 194 -10.96 -11.04 8.32
C GLU A 194 -10.25 -10.81 9.67
N ALA A 195 -9.23 -9.96 9.71
CA ALA A 195 -8.46 -9.66 10.91
C ALA A 195 -9.31 -8.99 11.99
N PRO A 196 -8.98 -9.18 13.28
CA PRO A 196 -9.62 -8.43 14.36
C PRO A 196 -9.50 -6.93 14.14
N LEU A 197 -10.59 -6.21 14.45
CA LEU A 197 -10.64 -4.77 14.31
C LEU A 197 -9.88 -4.09 15.47
N ASP A 198 -9.03 -3.11 15.14
CA ASP A 198 -8.37 -2.25 16.13
C ASP A 198 -9.32 -1.18 16.65
N VAL A 199 -10.19 -0.68 15.79
CA VAL A 199 -11.29 0.24 16.14
C VAL A 199 -12.55 -0.16 15.39
N ASP A 200 -13.68 -0.15 16.07
CA ASP A 200 -15.01 -0.38 15.50
C ASP A 200 -16.00 0.60 16.12
N VAL A 201 -16.46 1.57 15.31
CA VAL A 201 -17.45 2.56 15.71
C VAL A 201 -18.70 2.37 14.87
N LYS A 202 -19.81 1.97 15.51
CA LYS A 202 -21.09 1.74 14.84
C LYS A 202 -21.53 2.99 14.06
N ASN A 203 -21.87 2.82 12.79
CA ASN A 203 -22.25 3.89 11.85
C ASN A 203 -21.14 4.95 11.65
N GLY A 204 -19.93 4.68 12.09
CA GLY A 204 -18.76 5.55 11.93
C GLY A 204 -17.72 4.92 11.02
N GLY A 205 -16.99 3.96 11.53
CA GLY A 205 -15.96 3.31 10.73
C GLY A 205 -15.21 2.24 11.49
N ARG A 206 -14.35 1.53 10.76
CA ARG A 206 -13.53 0.43 11.25
C ARG A 206 -12.12 0.53 10.71
N VAL A 207 -11.16 0.12 11.50
CA VAL A 207 -9.75 0.04 11.07
C VAL A 207 -9.09 -1.24 11.53
N VAL A 208 -8.28 -1.79 10.61
CA VAL A 208 -7.29 -2.83 10.90
C VAL A 208 -5.93 -2.24 10.63
N VAL A 209 -5.05 -2.30 11.63
CA VAL A 209 -3.67 -1.82 11.53
C VAL A 209 -2.72 -3.00 11.38
N LEU A 210 -1.87 -2.97 10.36
CA LEU A 210 -0.75 -3.90 10.21
C LEU A 210 0.48 -3.35 10.91
N ASN A 211 1.03 -4.15 11.81
CA ASN A 211 2.25 -3.82 12.55
C ASN A 211 3.02 -5.11 12.85
N THR A 212 4.15 -4.98 13.55
CA THR A 212 5.01 -6.12 13.88
C THR A 212 4.37 -7.18 14.79
N LYS A 213 3.22 -6.87 15.42
CA LYS A 213 2.50 -7.83 16.27
C LYS A 213 1.69 -8.84 15.46
N ASN A 214 1.01 -8.38 14.38
CA ASN A 214 0.14 -9.23 13.56
C ASN A 214 0.76 -9.66 12.24
N LEU A 215 1.78 -8.95 11.75
CA LEU A 215 2.57 -9.32 10.58
C LEU A 215 4.05 -8.96 10.83
N PRO A 216 4.79 -9.80 11.57
CA PRO A 216 6.17 -9.48 12.01
C PRO A 216 7.11 -9.05 10.88
N LEU A 217 6.93 -9.59 9.68
CA LEU A 217 7.78 -9.28 8.51
C LEU A 217 7.73 -7.80 8.10
N VAL A 218 6.70 -7.02 8.51
CA VAL A 218 6.67 -5.57 8.26
C VAL A 218 7.81 -4.85 8.98
N GLY A 219 8.37 -5.43 10.04
CA GLY A 219 9.57 -4.91 10.71
C GLY A 219 10.79 -4.88 9.78
N GLU A 220 10.96 -5.89 8.94
CA GLU A 220 12.04 -5.95 7.95
C GLU A 220 11.78 -5.01 6.77
N VAL A 221 10.52 -4.83 6.41
CA VAL A 221 10.10 -3.88 5.36
C VAL A 221 10.21 -2.43 5.83
N GLY A 222 10.08 -2.18 7.13
CA GLY A 222 10.12 -0.83 7.70
C GLY A 222 8.84 -0.01 7.46
N LEU A 223 7.73 -0.67 7.13
CA LEU A 223 6.44 -0.06 6.84
C LEU A 223 5.36 -0.68 7.73
N GLY A 224 4.43 0.14 8.20
CA GLY A 224 3.13 -0.30 8.68
C GLY A 224 2.07 -0.09 7.60
N ALA A 225 0.87 -0.55 7.86
CA ALA A 225 -0.26 -0.30 6.97
C ALA A 225 -1.57 -0.26 7.75
N ASP A 226 -2.60 0.27 7.13
CA ASP A 226 -3.96 0.17 7.64
C ASP A 226 -5.00 0.01 6.52
N LEU A 227 -6.09 -0.65 6.85
CA LEU A 227 -7.31 -0.67 6.05
C LEU A 227 -8.40 0.03 6.85
N VAL A 228 -8.93 1.12 6.31
CA VAL A 228 -10.00 1.91 6.93
C VAL A 228 -11.27 1.79 6.08
N ARG A 229 -12.38 1.51 6.75
CA ARG A 229 -13.72 1.48 6.14
C ARG A 229 -14.58 2.50 6.87
N LEU A 230 -14.97 3.54 6.18
CA LEU A 230 -15.78 4.64 6.69
C LEU A 230 -17.22 4.46 6.20
N ASP A 231 -18.19 4.43 7.13
CA ASP A 231 -19.60 4.27 6.79
C ASP A 231 -20.16 5.55 6.14
N GLY A 232 -21.27 5.42 5.41
CA GLY A 232 -21.84 6.54 4.65
C GLY A 232 -22.06 7.79 5.48
N ASN A 233 -21.64 8.93 4.97
CA ASN A 233 -21.67 10.26 5.60
C ASN A 233 -20.86 10.37 6.91
N ALA A 234 -20.13 9.36 7.31
CA ALA A 234 -19.29 9.41 8.50
C ALA A 234 -17.99 10.19 8.25
N MET A 235 -17.33 10.54 9.34
CA MET A 235 -16.10 11.34 9.34
C MET A 235 -14.98 10.60 10.05
N CYS A 236 -13.77 10.68 9.50
CA CYS A 236 -12.54 10.36 10.21
C CYS A 236 -11.99 11.63 10.86
N SER A 237 -11.73 11.57 12.17
CA SER A 237 -11.20 12.69 12.95
C SER A 237 -9.95 13.27 12.31
N PRO A 238 -9.74 14.60 12.33
CA PRO A 238 -8.46 15.19 12.01
C PRO A 238 -7.35 14.55 12.84
N GLY A 239 -6.27 14.12 12.19
CA GLY A 239 -5.17 13.46 12.88
C GLY A 239 -3.89 13.46 12.07
N PHE A 240 -2.78 13.12 12.74
CA PHE A 240 -1.46 13.05 12.13
C PHE A 240 -0.64 11.89 12.71
N SER A 241 0.34 11.42 11.94
CA SER A 241 1.33 10.45 12.42
C SER A 241 2.36 11.17 13.30
N CYS A 242 2.38 10.87 14.60
CA CYS A 242 3.26 11.54 15.55
C CYS A 242 4.69 10.98 15.59
N ASP A 243 4.95 9.94 14.83
CA ASP A 243 6.25 9.30 14.62
C ASP A 243 7.00 9.80 13.36
N SER A 244 6.62 10.96 12.83
CA SER A 244 7.21 11.57 11.63
C SER A 244 7.05 10.73 10.35
N ALA A 245 6.01 9.91 10.27
CA ALA A 245 5.74 9.09 9.09
C ALA A 245 4.94 9.83 8.02
N PHE A 246 5.14 9.43 6.76
CA PHE A 246 4.21 9.73 5.67
C PHE A 246 3.04 8.74 5.71
N GLN A 247 1.85 9.21 5.33
CA GLN A 247 0.69 8.37 5.07
C GLN A 247 0.47 8.33 3.57
N VAL A 248 0.55 7.14 2.99
CA VAL A 248 0.38 6.91 1.55
C VAL A 248 -0.93 6.18 1.35
N THR A 249 -1.94 6.89 0.87
CA THR A 249 -3.33 6.42 0.88
C THR A 249 -3.82 6.13 -0.53
N TYR A 250 -4.31 4.90 -0.73
CA TYR A 250 -5.00 4.45 -1.93
C TYR A 250 -6.49 4.22 -1.62
N VAL A 251 -7.36 4.87 -2.39
CA VAL A 251 -8.81 4.69 -2.24
C VAL A 251 -9.24 3.42 -2.96
N VAL A 252 -9.67 2.42 -2.18
CA VAL A 252 -10.06 1.09 -2.68
C VAL A 252 -11.44 1.15 -3.33
N ARG A 253 -12.39 1.81 -2.67
CA ARG A 253 -13.77 1.98 -3.17
C ARG A 253 -14.46 3.17 -2.52
N GLY A 254 -15.56 3.60 -3.12
CA GLY A 254 -16.35 4.73 -2.64
C GLY A 254 -15.71 6.05 -2.93
N SER A 255 -16.21 7.08 -2.26
CA SER A 255 -15.77 8.46 -2.47
C SER A 255 -15.98 9.31 -1.22
N GLY A 256 -15.36 10.48 -1.18
CA GLY A 256 -15.51 11.42 -0.10
C GLY A 256 -14.64 12.65 -0.29
N ARG A 257 -14.75 13.57 0.66
CA ARG A 257 -13.94 14.78 0.69
C ARG A 257 -12.77 14.61 1.65
N VAL A 258 -11.64 15.18 1.29
CA VAL A 258 -10.44 15.22 2.13
C VAL A 258 -9.98 16.66 2.29
N GLN A 259 -9.53 16.98 3.50
CA GLN A 259 -8.77 18.20 3.77
C GLN A 259 -7.46 17.83 4.44
N VAL A 260 -6.39 18.51 4.04
CA VAL A 260 -5.06 18.41 4.66
C VAL A 260 -4.60 19.80 5.06
N VAL A 261 -4.19 19.92 6.31
CA VAL A 261 -3.71 21.19 6.92
C VAL A 261 -2.25 21.01 7.31
N GLY A 262 -1.43 21.95 6.88
CA GLY A 262 0.01 21.97 7.14
C GLY A 262 0.45 23.07 8.09
N VAL A 263 1.67 23.56 7.87
CA VAL A 263 2.30 24.60 8.68
C VAL A 263 1.47 25.89 8.66
N ASP A 264 1.44 26.57 9.79
CA ASP A 264 0.67 27.82 10.00
C ASP A 264 -0.84 27.70 9.80
N GLY A 265 -1.39 26.47 9.92
CA GLY A 265 -2.81 26.23 9.71
C GLY A 265 -3.25 26.37 8.25
N LYS A 266 -2.31 26.38 7.31
CA LYS A 266 -2.60 26.48 5.87
C LYS A 266 -3.25 25.20 5.38
N ARG A 267 -4.45 25.30 4.79
CA ARG A 267 -5.05 24.19 4.07
C ARG A 267 -4.30 23.99 2.75
N VAL A 268 -3.59 22.85 2.64
CA VAL A 268 -2.73 22.53 1.49
C VAL A 268 -3.39 21.58 0.50
N LEU A 269 -4.48 20.93 0.91
CA LEU A 269 -5.32 20.12 0.02
C LEU A 269 -6.77 20.19 0.46
N GLU A 270 -7.66 20.39 -0.50
CA GLU A 270 -9.09 20.13 -0.38
C GLU A 270 -9.59 19.60 -1.71
N THR A 271 -10.12 18.38 -1.71
CA THR A 271 -10.58 17.75 -2.94
C THR A 271 -11.53 16.58 -2.64
N THR A 272 -12.14 16.04 -3.68
CA THR A 272 -12.89 14.80 -3.63
C THR A 272 -11.98 13.62 -3.96
N LEU A 273 -12.01 12.60 -3.12
CA LEU A 273 -11.36 11.31 -3.34
C LEU A 273 -12.32 10.36 -4.06
N LYS A 274 -11.77 9.58 -4.99
CA LYS A 274 -12.50 8.53 -5.72
C LYS A 274 -11.68 7.25 -5.74
N ALA A 275 -12.34 6.11 -5.92
CA ALA A 275 -11.66 4.83 -6.08
C ALA A 275 -10.54 4.91 -7.13
N GLY A 276 -9.39 4.35 -6.81
CA GLY A 276 -8.18 4.40 -7.64
C GLY A 276 -7.26 5.59 -7.38
N ASN A 277 -7.71 6.61 -6.65
CA ASN A 277 -6.84 7.73 -6.28
C ASN A 277 -5.76 7.32 -5.30
N LEU A 278 -4.55 7.81 -5.52
CA LEU A 278 -3.44 7.78 -4.59
C LEU A 278 -3.07 9.20 -4.19
N PHE A 279 -2.86 9.45 -2.90
CA PHE A 279 -2.30 10.69 -2.40
C PHE A 279 -1.44 10.44 -1.16
N ILE A 280 -0.58 11.40 -0.83
CA ILE A 280 0.39 11.27 0.25
C ILE A 280 0.22 12.46 1.19
N VAL A 281 0.04 12.17 2.48
CA VAL A 281 0.02 13.17 3.54
C VAL A 281 1.45 13.40 4.02
N PRO A 282 1.99 14.62 3.92
CA PRO A 282 3.31 14.95 4.42
C PRO A 282 3.45 14.72 5.93
N ARG A 283 4.67 14.57 6.40
CA ARG A 283 4.98 14.39 7.83
C ARG A 283 4.36 15.50 8.67
N PHE A 284 3.69 15.12 9.76
CA PHE A 284 3.02 16.02 10.72
C PHE A 284 1.84 16.82 10.16
N PHE A 285 1.52 16.72 8.90
CA PHE A 285 0.32 17.37 8.36
C PHE A 285 -0.92 16.64 8.86
N VAL A 286 -1.96 17.41 9.16
CA VAL A 286 -3.22 16.89 9.70
C VAL A 286 -4.19 16.61 8.56
N VAL A 287 -4.72 15.41 8.54
CA VAL A 287 -5.68 14.95 7.51
C VAL A 287 -7.02 14.60 8.14
N SER A 288 -8.09 14.95 7.46
CA SER A 288 -9.45 14.55 7.81
C SER A 288 -10.24 14.20 6.56
N LYS A 289 -11.17 13.27 6.69
CA LYS A 289 -12.02 12.80 5.58
C LYS A 289 -13.48 12.73 6.02
N ILE A 290 -14.37 13.11 5.12
CA ILE A 290 -15.83 12.92 5.26
C ILE A 290 -16.29 12.16 4.02
N CYS A 291 -16.85 10.97 4.20
CA CYS A 291 -17.27 10.18 3.04
C CYS A 291 -18.66 10.56 2.54
N ASP A 292 -18.90 10.22 1.28
CA ASP A 292 -20.20 10.33 0.63
C ASP A 292 -21.17 9.26 1.16
N PRO A 293 -22.48 9.30 0.83
CA PRO A 293 -23.48 8.36 1.34
C PRO A 293 -23.16 6.88 1.13
N GLU A 294 -22.40 6.54 0.09
CA GLU A 294 -22.00 5.17 -0.23
C GLU A 294 -20.85 4.65 0.65
N GLY A 295 -20.27 5.50 1.47
CA GLY A 295 -19.07 5.16 2.24
C GLY A 295 -17.79 5.24 1.45
N MET A 296 -16.68 4.94 2.11
CA MET A 296 -15.35 4.93 1.48
C MET A 296 -14.43 3.93 2.20
N GLU A 297 -13.62 3.25 1.42
CA GLU A 297 -12.58 2.35 1.92
C GLU A 297 -11.23 2.74 1.34
N TRP A 298 -10.21 2.80 2.18
CA TRP A 298 -8.85 3.06 1.73
C TRP A 298 -7.84 2.16 2.44
N PHE A 299 -6.79 1.82 1.70
CA PHE A 299 -5.61 1.14 2.20
C PHE A 299 -4.44 2.11 2.19
N SER A 300 -3.72 2.21 3.31
CA SER A 300 -2.56 3.09 3.42
C SER A 300 -1.34 2.32 3.89
N ILE A 301 -0.16 2.71 3.40
CA ILE A 301 1.07 2.43 4.14
C ILE A 301 1.45 3.65 4.97
N ILE A 302 2.09 3.36 6.09
CA ILE A 302 2.70 4.33 6.99
C ILE A 302 4.20 4.03 7.02
N THR A 303 5.05 5.04 6.87
CA THR A 303 6.51 4.83 6.72
C THR A 303 7.21 4.51 8.04
N THR A 304 6.56 3.69 8.86
CA THR A 304 7.05 3.11 10.12
C THR A 304 6.37 1.76 10.37
N PRO A 305 7.07 0.73 10.91
CA PRO A 305 6.47 -0.59 11.14
C PRO A 305 5.52 -0.65 12.33
N ASN A 306 5.50 0.37 13.19
CA ASN A 306 4.62 0.49 14.35
C ASN A 306 4.01 1.88 14.40
N PRO A 307 2.99 2.17 13.56
CA PRO A 307 2.41 3.50 13.43
C PRO A 307 1.73 3.97 14.71
N ILE A 308 1.94 5.25 15.03
CA ILE A 308 1.30 5.94 16.15
C ILE A 308 0.62 7.21 15.63
N PHE A 309 -0.68 7.33 15.87
CA PHE A 309 -1.47 8.48 15.45
C PHE A 309 -1.93 9.32 16.63
N THR A 310 -2.00 10.64 16.44
CA THR A 310 -2.65 11.58 17.35
C THR A 310 -3.87 12.16 16.67
N HIS A 311 -5.01 12.10 17.35
CA HIS A 311 -6.29 12.62 16.88
C HIS A 311 -6.63 13.95 17.56
N MET A 312 -7.22 14.87 16.80
CA MET A 312 -7.60 16.20 17.31
C MET A 312 -9.00 16.20 17.94
N ALA A 313 -9.85 15.26 17.58
CA ALA A 313 -11.20 15.14 18.11
C ALA A 313 -11.47 13.74 18.66
N GLY A 314 -12.59 13.55 19.35
CA GLY A 314 -12.99 12.28 19.94
C GLY A 314 -12.51 12.09 21.37
N SER A 315 -12.76 10.92 21.94
CA SER A 315 -12.42 10.57 23.32
C SER A 315 -10.93 10.64 23.63
N SER A 316 -10.08 10.36 22.62
CA SER A 316 -8.61 10.41 22.69
C SER A 316 -8.01 11.73 22.17
N SER A 317 -8.79 12.80 22.11
CA SER A 317 -8.37 14.09 21.58
C SER A 317 -7.15 14.65 22.30
N ALA A 318 -6.16 15.12 21.53
CA ALA A 318 -4.98 15.79 22.06
C ALA A 318 -5.35 17.05 22.88
N TRP A 319 -6.36 17.80 22.45
CA TRP A 319 -6.85 18.97 23.21
C TRP A 319 -7.47 18.60 24.55
N LYS A 320 -8.16 17.47 24.64
CA LYS A 320 -8.71 16.98 25.92
C LYS A 320 -7.63 16.60 26.94
N ALA A 321 -6.44 16.27 26.47
CA ALA A 321 -5.31 15.98 27.34
C ALA A 321 -4.67 17.24 27.94
N LEU A 322 -4.88 18.42 27.34
CA LEU A 322 -4.40 19.70 27.86
C LEU A 322 -5.27 20.19 29.05
N SER A 323 -4.69 20.89 30.00
CA SER A 323 -5.45 21.47 31.12
C SER A 323 -6.41 22.55 30.64
N SER A 324 -7.53 22.70 31.35
CA SER A 324 -8.57 23.69 31.03
C SER A 324 -8.02 25.11 30.93
N THR A 325 -7.16 25.51 31.87
CA THR A 325 -6.57 26.85 31.89
C THR A 325 -5.63 27.10 30.71
N VAL A 326 -4.91 26.08 30.26
CA VAL A 326 -4.07 26.17 29.04
C VAL A 326 -4.95 26.38 27.80
N LEU A 327 -6.06 25.67 27.70
CA LEU A 327 -6.98 25.83 26.55
C LEU A 327 -7.67 27.18 26.55
N GLN A 328 -8.13 27.67 27.74
CA GLN A 328 -8.71 29.00 27.86
C GLN A 328 -7.71 30.10 27.44
N ALA A 329 -6.48 30.01 27.90
CA ALA A 329 -5.44 30.96 27.52
C ALA A 329 -5.05 30.87 26.05
N ALA A 330 -4.91 29.63 25.51
CA ALA A 330 -4.48 29.40 24.13
C ALA A 330 -5.54 29.81 23.08
N PHE A 331 -6.82 29.53 23.35
CA PHE A 331 -7.92 29.99 22.51
C PHE A 331 -8.43 31.38 22.82
N ASN A 332 -7.97 31.98 23.94
CA ASN A 332 -8.46 33.26 24.45
C ASN A 332 -9.99 33.25 24.64
N VAL A 333 -10.50 32.22 25.28
CA VAL A 333 -11.93 32.01 25.55
C VAL A 333 -12.18 31.90 27.05
N ASP A 334 -13.44 32.12 27.45
CA ASP A 334 -13.86 31.94 28.83
C ASP A 334 -14.01 30.45 29.22
N ALA A 335 -14.16 30.19 30.51
CA ALA A 335 -14.29 28.85 31.05
C ALA A 335 -15.55 28.12 30.56
N GLU A 336 -16.61 28.82 30.22
CA GLU A 336 -17.86 28.25 29.74
C GLU A 336 -17.68 27.72 28.32
N THR A 337 -17.09 28.50 27.45
CA THR A 337 -16.77 28.12 26.07
C THR A 337 -15.79 26.93 26.03
N GLU A 338 -14.75 26.96 26.86
CA GLU A 338 -13.79 25.84 26.97
C GLU A 338 -14.49 24.56 27.46
N LYS A 339 -15.32 24.67 28.48
CA LYS A 339 -16.09 23.54 29.01
C LYS A 339 -17.03 22.93 27.96
N LEU A 340 -17.71 23.77 27.17
CA LEU A 340 -18.56 23.33 26.08
C LEU A 340 -17.73 22.56 25.04
N PHE A 341 -16.62 23.11 24.60
CA PHE A 341 -15.73 22.44 23.64
C PHE A 341 -15.25 21.08 24.14
N ARG A 342 -14.72 21.02 25.37
CA ARG A 342 -14.21 19.80 25.99
C ARG A 342 -15.30 18.75 26.22
N SER A 343 -16.56 19.13 26.43
CA SER A 343 -17.67 18.23 26.68
C SER A 343 -18.14 17.45 25.45
N LYS A 344 -17.73 17.88 24.24
CA LYS A 344 -18.18 17.27 23.01
C LYS A 344 -17.33 16.04 22.62
N ARG A 345 -17.93 15.13 21.84
CA ARG A 345 -17.28 13.93 21.28
C ARG A 345 -16.54 13.08 22.33
N THR A 346 -17.19 12.81 23.45
CA THR A 346 -16.61 12.04 24.57
C THR A 346 -16.71 10.54 24.38
N GLY A 347 -17.68 10.05 23.58
CA GLY A 347 -17.96 8.63 23.39
C GLY A 347 -17.21 7.97 22.24
N ASP A 348 -16.98 8.70 21.13
CA ASP A 348 -16.37 8.17 19.93
C ASP A 348 -14.85 8.39 19.92
N ALA A 349 -14.10 7.41 19.38
CA ALA A 349 -12.63 7.51 19.35
C ALA A 349 -12.14 8.36 18.17
N ILE A 350 -12.15 7.81 16.96
CA ILE A 350 -11.55 8.42 15.76
C ILE A 350 -12.54 8.56 14.60
N PHE A 351 -13.64 7.84 14.63
CA PHE A 351 -14.69 7.88 13.63
C PHE A 351 -15.96 8.47 14.21
N PHE A 352 -16.57 9.38 13.47
CA PHE A 352 -17.81 10.02 13.90
C PHE A 352 -18.94 9.70 12.92
N PRO A 353 -20.03 9.08 13.43
CA PRO A 353 -21.27 8.94 12.66
C PRO A 353 -21.76 10.30 12.14
N PRO A 354 -22.58 10.30 11.09
CA PRO A 354 -23.20 11.54 10.62
C PRO A 354 -23.99 12.23 11.75
N PRO A 355 -24.07 13.57 11.74
CA PRO A 355 -24.93 14.28 12.69
C PRO A 355 -26.39 13.81 12.55
N ASN A 356 -27.11 13.70 13.67
CA ASN A 356 -28.54 13.41 13.69
C ASN A 356 -29.34 14.56 13.08
#